data_454d226adbba7fddd3a65e61e8eb19cf
#
_entry.id   454d226adbba7fddd3a65e61e8eb19cf
#
_cell.length_a   1.000
_cell.length_b   1.000
_cell.length_c   1.000
_cell.angle_alpha   90.00
_cell.angle_beta   90.00
_cell.angle_gamma   90.00
#
_symmetry.space_group_name_H-M   'P 1'
#
loop_
_entity.id
_entity.type
_entity.pdbx_description
1 polymer ?
#
loop_
_entity_poly.entity_id
_entity_poly.type
_entity_poly.pdbx_seq_one_letter_code
_entity_poly.pdbx_strand_id
1 'polypeptide(L)'
;MRYNIEKGGDILQSVFICIDLKSFYASAECSKRELDALDTNLVVADTSRTEKTICLAVSPSLKALGVPSRPRLFEVLQRVKEINRDRKRKNGGRAFVKKSVSIKELNEHPDYELDFICATPKMSMYIDISTKIYSIYLRYIAKEDIHVYSIDEVFMDVSGYLATYKIKSNELAKRMIKDILNETGITATAGIGTNMYLAKVAMDVLAKHVKPDADGVRIAWLNEERYKRLLWDHRPLTDFWRVGHGISKKLEQYGMFTMGDIARCSLGGKDDILNEDLLFKLFGVNAELLIDHAWGYEPCRMIDIKNYKPISNSLSTNQVLHCPMTYKVARLTLHEMCDQFALDMVEKNLVTKTMILTIGYDKDNIDNGYNGDIMYDYVGRALPKFAHGTINFDKYTSAGSLIISKMDELYLRIVNKNLTIRRIGIGCNVINRDLVKDENRGYEQLNLFTDYDKKEKERLENEKKLEKEHNAMVAIVKLKKKYGKNSVLKGMNLEEGATQIERNKQIGGHKA
;
A
#
# COMPACT_ATOMS: atom_id res chain seq x y z
N MET A 1 -3.05 -31.00 13.56
CA MET A 1 -4.41 -31.55 13.88
C MET A 1 -5.14 -31.81 12.57
N ARG A 2 -5.32 -33.07 12.19
CA ARG A 2 -6.09 -33.44 10.99
C ARG A 2 -7.57 -33.37 11.35
N TYR A 3 -8.28 -32.41 10.79
CA TYR A 3 -9.74 -32.42 10.87
C TYR A 3 -10.30 -33.46 9.90
N ASN A 4 -10.86 -34.52 10.46
CA ASN A 4 -11.78 -35.40 9.73
C ASN A 4 -13.07 -34.61 9.47
N ILE A 5 -13.34 -34.28 8.21
CA ILE A 5 -14.63 -33.76 7.77
C ILE A 5 -15.48 -34.96 7.40
N GLU A 6 -16.55 -35.17 8.19
CA GLU A 6 -17.57 -36.19 7.96
C GLU A 6 -18.24 -36.01 6.59
N LYS A 7 -18.43 -37.16 5.94
CA LYS A 7 -19.13 -37.28 4.66
C LYS A 7 -20.63 -37.01 4.83
N GLY A 8 -21.16 -36.09 4.08
CA GLY A 8 -22.62 -35.94 3.95
C GLY A 8 -23.04 -34.65 3.28
N GLY A 9 -23.03 -34.62 1.95
CA GLY A 9 -23.52 -33.52 1.10
C GLY A 9 -22.51 -33.22 -0.02
N ASP A 10 -22.98 -33.05 -1.25
CA ASP A 10 -22.16 -32.58 -2.37
C ASP A 10 -21.46 -31.29 -1.95
N ILE A 11 -20.17 -31.39 -1.59
CA ILE A 11 -19.34 -30.24 -1.27
C ILE A 11 -19.13 -29.54 -2.62
N LEU A 12 -19.89 -28.48 -2.88
CA LEU A 12 -19.62 -27.56 -3.97
C LEU A 12 -18.17 -27.12 -3.81
N GLN A 13 -17.31 -27.53 -4.73
CA GLN A 13 -15.91 -27.16 -4.73
C GLN A 13 -15.82 -25.62 -4.74
N SER A 14 -15.17 -25.04 -3.74
CA SER A 14 -15.01 -23.58 -3.64
C SER A 14 -14.30 -23.06 -4.87
N VAL A 15 -14.78 -21.96 -5.44
CA VAL A 15 -14.20 -21.32 -6.61
C VAL A 15 -14.08 -19.82 -6.37
N PHE A 16 -12.85 -19.34 -6.42
CA PHE A 16 -12.52 -17.92 -6.27
C PHE A 16 -12.02 -17.36 -7.58
N ILE A 17 -12.40 -16.11 -7.88
CA ILE A 17 -11.85 -15.32 -8.98
C ILE A 17 -11.10 -14.12 -8.39
N CYS A 18 -9.85 -13.92 -8.84
CA CYS A 18 -9.08 -12.71 -8.60
C CYS A 18 -8.94 -11.94 -9.91
N ILE A 19 -9.32 -10.65 -9.92
CA ILE A 19 -9.19 -9.79 -11.10
C ILE A 19 -8.29 -8.61 -10.77
N ASP A 20 -7.32 -8.33 -11.67
CA ASP A 20 -6.37 -7.20 -11.61
C ASP A 20 -6.49 -6.36 -12.88
N LEU A 21 -6.65 -5.04 -12.70
CA LEU A 21 -6.76 -4.08 -13.81
C LEU A 21 -5.37 -3.74 -14.35
N LYS A 22 -5.15 -4.00 -15.62
CA LYS A 22 -3.82 -3.89 -16.24
C LYS A 22 -3.27 -2.46 -16.23
N SER A 23 -2.19 -2.23 -15.48
CA SER A 23 -1.54 -0.90 -15.37
C SER A 23 -2.53 0.22 -15.04
N PHE A 24 -3.43 0.00 -14.09
CA PHE A 24 -4.66 0.74 -13.86
C PHE A 24 -4.55 2.26 -14.05
N TYR A 25 -3.63 2.95 -13.33
CA TYR A 25 -3.52 4.40 -13.45
C TYR A 25 -3.14 4.87 -14.85
N ALA A 26 -2.24 4.14 -15.52
CA ALA A 26 -1.85 4.48 -16.89
C ALA A 26 -2.99 4.22 -17.89
N SER A 27 -3.71 3.11 -17.71
CA SER A 27 -4.88 2.77 -18.53
C SER A 27 -6.02 3.77 -18.33
N ALA A 28 -6.26 4.21 -17.09
CA ALA A 28 -7.24 5.25 -16.77
C ALA A 28 -6.89 6.60 -17.44
N GLU A 29 -5.60 6.98 -17.42
CA GLU A 29 -5.15 8.20 -18.11
C GLU A 29 -5.25 8.09 -19.65
N CYS A 30 -4.99 6.92 -20.22
CA CYS A 30 -5.20 6.68 -21.64
C CYS A 30 -6.68 6.74 -21.99
N SER A 31 -7.54 6.01 -21.28
CA SER A 31 -8.99 6.00 -21.50
C SER A 31 -9.61 7.40 -21.43
N LYS A 32 -9.19 8.23 -20.46
CA LYS A 32 -9.66 9.62 -20.34
C LYS A 32 -9.24 10.51 -21.52
N ARG A 33 -8.21 10.13 -22.26
CA ARG A 33 -7.71 10.81 -23.45
C ARG A 33 -8.17 10.16 -24.76
N GLU A 34 -9.05 9.16 -24.66
CA GLU A 34 -9.52 8.36 -25.81
C GLU A 34 -8.35 7.66 -26.56
N LEU A 35 -7.32 7.25 -25.79
CA LEU A 35 -6.15 6.55 -26.29
C LEU A 35 -6.18 5.06 -25.87
N ASP A 36 -5.65 4.19 -26.74
CA ASP A 36 -5.46 2.78 -26.42
C ASP A 36 -4.22 2.60 -25.53
N ALA A 37 -4.41 2.12 -24.31
CA ALA A 37 -3.31 1.88 -23.36
C ALA A 37 -2.34 0.78 -23.80
N LEU A 38 -2.75 -0.12 -24.70
CA LEU A 38 -1.90 -1.16 -25.28
C LEU A 38 -0.98 -0.62 -26.37
N ASP A 39 -1.34 0.48 -26.98
CA ASP A 39 -0.59 1.14 -28.04
C ASP A 39 0.19 2.36 -27.53
N THR A 40 -0.40 3.15 -26.62
CA THR A 40 0.15 4.44 -26.22
C THR A 40 1.24 4.33 -25.15
N ASN A 41 2.39 4.92 -25.40
CA ASN A 41 3.47 5.06 -24.43
C ASN A 41 3.13 6.17 -23.43
N LEU A 42 2.84 5.81 -22.19
CA LEU A 42 2.45 6.74 -21.13
C LEU A 42 3.01 6.31 -19.78
N VAL A 43 3.45 7.28 -18.99
CA VAL A 43 3.75 7.13 -17.57
C VAL A 43 2.91 8.06 -16.73
N VAL A 44 2.59 7.66 -15.52
CA VAL A 44 1.90 8.51 -14.52
C VAL A 44 2.92 8.94 -13.49
N ALA A 45 3.32 10.22 -13.53
CA ALA A 45 4.31 10.77 -12.61
C ALA A 45 4.05 12.25 -12.34
N ASP A 46 4.39 12.71 -11.13
CA ASP A 46 4.29 14.12 -10.77
C ASP A 46 5.56 14.88 -11.19
N THR A 47 5.51 15.52 -12.36
CA THR A 47 6.62 16.31 -12.92
C THR A 47 6.90 17.61 -12.17
N SER A 48 6.00 18.07 -11.28
CA SER A 48 6.27 19.22 -10.41
C SER A 48 7.31 18.91 -9.33
N ARG A 49 7.62 17.62 -9.14
CA ARG A 49 8.71 17.12 -8.30
C ARG A 49 9.99 17.00 -9.15
N THR A 50 11.00 16.33 -8.62
CA THR A 50 12.23 16.08 -9.38
C THR A 50 12.10 14.83 -10.25
N GLU A 51 12.98 14.64 -11.22
CA GLU A 51 13.07 13.40 -12.03
C GLU A 51 13.32 12.13 -11.18
N LYS A 52 13.66 12.29 -9.90
CA LYS A 52 13.76 11.17 -8.94
C LYS A 52 12.39 10.69 -8.42
N THR A 53 11.28 11.33 -8.85
CA THR A 53 9.93 10.90 -8.49
C THR A 53 9.67 9.49 -9.00
N ILE A 54 8.94 8.69 -8.18
CA ILE A 54 8.51 7.35 -8.58
C ILE A 54 7.29 7.48 -9.47
N CYS A 55 7.31 6.82 -10.63
CA CYS A 55 6.14 6.68 -11.49
C CYS A 55 5.11 5.77 -10.81
N LEU A 56 3.86 6.22 -10.69
CA LEU A 56 2.77 5.42 -10.15
C LEU A 56 2.42 4.25 -11.05
N ALA A 57 2.45 4.47 -12.36
CA ALA A 57 2.20 3.45 -13.35
C ALA A 57 2.92 3.74 -14.66
N VAL A 58 3.12 2.69 -15.42
CA VAL A 58 3.66 2.68 -16.78
C VAL A 58 2.68 1.92 -17.67
N SER A 59 2.38 2.44 -18.87
CA SER A 59 1.48 1.78 -19.81
C SER A 59 2.00 0.40 -20.25
N PRO A 60 1.12 -0.51 -20.63
CA PRO A 60 1.53 -1.81 -21.15
C PRO A 60 2.48 -1.73 -22.35
N SER A 61 2.29 -0.73 -23.22
CA SER A 61 3.17 -0.48 -24.38
C SER A 61 4.61 -0.20 -23.97
N LEU A 62 4.83 0.73 -23.02
CA LEU A 62 6.17 1.03 -22.50
C LEU A 62 6.79 -0.13 -21.72
N LYS A 63 5.97 -0.92 -20.99
CA LYS A 63 6.46 -2.14 -20.32
C LYS A 63 6.97 -3.16 -21.33
N ALA A 64 6.32 -3.30 -22.47
CA ALA A 64 6.76 -4.18 -23.55
C ALA A 64 8.14 -3.75 -24.14
N LEU A 65 8.51 -2.46 -24.00
CA LEU A 65 9.81 -1.92 -24.36
C LEU A 65 10.87 -2.04 -23.24
N GLY A 66 10.55 -2.77 -22.16
CA GLY A 66 11.45 -3.03 -21.05
C GLY A 66 11.54 -1.94 -19.99
N VAL A 67 10.55 -1.05 -19.92
CA VAL A 67 10.42 -0.09 -18.79
C VAL A 67 9.78 -0.82 -17.60
N PRO A 68 10.36 -0.78 -16.39
CA PRO A 68 9.80 -1.42 -15.19
C PRO A 68 8.41 -0.90 -14.81
N SER A 69 7.69 -1.63 -13.96
CA SER A 69 6.33 -1.24 -13.56
C SER A 69 6.25 0.02 -12.68
N ARG A 70 7.23 0.25 -11.82
CA ARG A 70 7.33 1.41 -10.91
C ARG A 70 8.73 2.03 -10.92
N PRO A 71 9.21 2.52 -12.08
CA PRO A 71 10.52 3.14 -12.19
C PRO A 71 10.50 4.53 -11.56
N ARG A 72 11.67 5.11 -11.36
CA ARG A 72 11.81 6.55 -11.21
C ARG A 72 11.75 7.21 -12.60
N LEU A 73 11.28 8.45 -12.66
CA LEU A 73 11.11 9.12 -13.94
C LEU A 73 12.43 9.20 -14.73
N PHE A 74 13.57 9.43 -14.07
CA PHE A 74 14.87 9.44 -14.75
C PHE A 74 15.23 8.08 -15.37
N GLU A 75 14.81 6.96 -14.80
CA GLU A 75 15.04 5.62 -15.37
C GLU A 75 14.21 5.41 -16.64
N VAL A 76 12.99 5.97 -16.69
CA VAL A 76 12.18 5.99 -17.92
C VAL A 76 12.89 6.81 -19.00
N LEU A 77 13.35 8.01 -18.66
CA LEU A 77 14.06 8.89 -19.59
C LEU A 77 15.33 8.23 -20.12
N GLN A 78 16.09 7.57 -19.25
CA GLN A 78 17.29 6.85 -19.65
C GLN A 78 16.94 5.69 -20.61
N ARG A 79 15.93 4.88 -20.27
CA ARG A 79 15.51 3.75 -21.12
C ARG A 79 15.02 4.21 -22.49
N VAL A 80 14.23 5.28 -22.55
CA VAL A 80 13.77 5.89 -23.81
C VAL A 80 14.98 6.36 -24.67
N LYS A 81 15.98 7.00 -24.06
CA LYS A 81 17.22 7.38 -24.75
C LYS A 81 17.98 6.18 -25.32
N GLU A 82 18.06 5.08 -24.56
CA GLU A 82 18.70 3.83 -25.04
C GLU A 82 17.95 3.26 -26.24
N ILE A 83 16.62 3.14 -26.16
CA ILE A 83 15.79 2.65 -27.26
C ILE A 83 15.96 3.55 -28.51
N ASN A 84 15.94 4.86 -28.35
CA ASN A 84 16.11 5.80 -29.46
C ASN A 84 17.51 5.72 -30.07
N ARG A 85 18.55 5.45 -29.28
CA ARG A 85 19.90 5.20 -29.79
C ARG A 85 19.93 3.95 -30.67
N ASP A 86 19.26 2.88 -30.27
CA ASP A 86 19.18 1.65 -31.03
C ASP A 86 18.33 1.81 -32.29
N ARG A 87 17.20 2.53 -32.21
CA ARG A 87 16.37 2.90 -33.37
C ARG A 87 17.17 3.70 -34.40
N LYS A 88 17.94 4.71 -33.94
CA LYS A 88 18.79 5.54 -34.83
C LYS A 88 19.85 4.69 -35.54
N ARG A 89 20.49 3.71 -34.84
CA ARG A 89 21.42 2.77 -35.50
C ARG A 89 20.73 1.96 -36.58
N LYS A 90 19.53 1.41 -36.30
CA LYS A 90 18.74 0.63 -37.25
C LYS A 90 18.31 1.47 -38.47
N ASN A 91 18.10 2.78 -38.29
CA ASN A 91 17.78 3.74 -39.36
C ASN A 91 19.03 4.26 -40.08
N GLY A 92 20.14 3.56 -40.03
CA GLY A 92 21.38 3.95 -40.71
C GLY A 92 22.02 5.24 -40.18
N GLY A 93 21.77 5.63 -38.92
CA GLY A 93 22.29 6.84 -38.27
C GLY A 93 21.58 8.13 -38.68
N ARG A 94 20.56 8.08 -39.53
CA ARG A 94 19.80 9.24 -40.00
C ARG A 94 19.03 9.93 -38.86
N ALA A 95 18.75 11.21 -39.01
CA ALA A 95 17.90 11.94 -38.07
C ALA A 95 16.46 11.40 -38.11
N PHE A 96 15.79 11.45 -36.97
CA PHE A 96 14.38 11.13 -36.91
C PHE A 96 13.55 12.23 -37.56
N VAL A 97 12.48 11.83 -38.27
CA VAL A 97 11.59 12.77 -38.99
C VAL A 97 10.40 13.23 -38.14
N LYS A 98 9.98 12.40 -37.16
CA LYS A 98 8.83 12.67 -36.29
C LYS A 98 9.04 11.96 -34.93
N LYS A 99 8.34 12.44 -33.88
CA LYS A 99 8.19 11.73 -32.60
C LYS A 99 6.84 11.03 -32.57
N SER A 100 6.81 9.83 -31.99
CA SER A 100 5.56 9.12 -31.79
C SER A 100 5.48 8.46 -30.41
N VAL A 101 4.27 8.50 -29.86
CA VAL A 101 3.90 7.80 -28.61
C VAL A 101 3.14 6.49 -28.88
N SER A 102 2.84 6.15 -30.12
CA SER A 102 2.17 4.92 -30.56
C SER A 102 3.18 3.84 -30.90
N ILE A 103 3.04 2.66 -30.28
CA ILE A 103 3.90 1.52 -30.59
C ILE A 103 3.64 0.99 -32.00
N LYS A 104 2.41 1.11 -32.52
CA LYS A 104 2.04 0.72 -33.89
C LYS A 104 2.79 1.61 -34.89
N GLU A 105 2.68 2.94 -34.75
CA GLU A 105 3.42 3.87 -35.61
C GLU A 105 4.95 3.64 -35.53
N LEU A 106 5.47 3.40 -34.34
CA LEU A 106 6.89 3.15 -34.13
C LEU A 106 7.37 1.86 -34.81
N ASN A 107 6.52 0.84 -34.94
CA ASN A 107 6.84 -0.39 -35.64
C ASN A 107 6.75 -0.24 -37.17
N GLU A 108 5.81 0.55 -37.65
CA GLU A 108 5.63 0.84 -39.08
C GLU A 108 6.69 1.81 -39.61
N HIS A 109 7.18 2.72 -38.76
CA HIS A 109 8.11 3.81 -39.10
C HIS A 109 9.39 3.75 -38.27
N PRO A 110 10.44 3.04 -38.75
CA PRO A 110 11.75 2.97 -38.05
C PRO A 110 12.44 4.34 -37.91
N ASP A 111 12.09 5.31 -38.75
CA ASP A 111 12.57 6.68 -38.77
C ASP A 111 11.86 7.63 -37.79
N TYR A 112 10.89 7.13 -36.99
CA TYR A 112 10.27 7.89 -35.91
C TYR A 112 10.99 7.71 -34.58
N GLU A 113 11.11 8.80 -33.82
CA GLU A 113 11.66 8.83 -32.48
C GLU A 113 10.58 8.35 -31.47
N LEU A 114 10.94 7.42 -30.58
CA LEU A 114 10.09 7.04 -29.46
C LEU A 114 9.94 8.23 -28.50
N ASP A 115 8.71 8.60 -28.21
CA ASP A 115 8.33 9.53 -27.15
C ASP A 115 7.27 8.92 -26.25
N PHE A 116 6.95 9.58 -25.13
CA PHE A 116 5.94 9.14 -24.20
C PHE A 116 5.21 10.31 -23.54
N ILE A 117 3.96 10.07 -23.13
CA ILE A 117 3.16 11.03 -22.37
C ILE A 117 3.50 10.88 -20.88
N CYS A 118 3.84 11.98 -20.20
CA CYS A 118 3.97 12.03 -18.77
C CYS A 118 2.70 12.66 -18.17
N ALA A 119 1.80 11.83 -17.63
CA ALA A 119 0.55 12.27 -17.04
C ALA A 119 0.71 12.56 -15.54
N THR A 120 0.26 13.74 -15.10
CA THR A 120 0.20 14.06 -13.66
C THR A 120 -0.88 13.20 -12.99
N PRO A 121 -0.61 12.59 -11.81
CA PRO A 121 -1.59 11.81 -11.08
C PRO A 121 -2.87 12.58 -10.76
N LYS A 122 -4.02 11.91 -10.85
CA LYS A 122 -5.36 12.41 -10.50
C LYS A 122 -6.09 11.35 -9.67
N MET A 123 -5.77 11.30 -8.38
CA MET A 123 -6.22 10.21 -7.51
C MET A 123 -7.74 10.14 -7.36
N SER A 124 -8.45 11.28 -7.35
CA SER A 124 -9.92 11.31 -7.31
C SER A 124 -10.52 10.61 -8.53
N MET A 125 -10.03 10.92 -9.73
CA MET A 125 -10.47 10.28 -10.98
C MET A 125 -10.25 8.77 -10.95
N TYR A 126 -9.11 8.32 -10.41
CA TYR A 126 -8.84 6.88 -10.33
C TYR A 126 -9.79 6.17 -9.35
N ILE A 127 -10.12 6.81 -8.23
CA ILE A 127 -11.12 6.29 -7.26
C ILE A 127 -12.49 6.20 -7.93
N ASP A 128 -12.91 7.23 -8.68
CA ASP A 128 -14.20 7.24 -9.38
C ASP A 128 -14.29 6.10 -10.41
N ILE A 129 -13.24 5.89 -11.21
CA ILE A 129 -13.17 4.80 -12.18
C ILE A 129 -13.19 3.44 -11.46
N SER A 130 -12.41 3.26 -10.39
CA SER A 130 -12.41 2.04 -9.59
C SER A 130 -13.79 1.75 -9.00
N THR A 131 -14.48 2.77 -8.50
CA THR A 131 -15.85 2.66 -7.97
C THR A 131 -16.85 2.27 -9.09
N LYS A 132 -16.70 2.83 -10.28
CA LYS A 132 -17.49 2.43 -11.45
C LYS A 132 -17.27 0.95 -11.78
N ILE A 133 -16.01 0.49 -11.81
CA ILE A 133 -15.68 -0.91 -12.06
C ILE A 133 -16.25 -1.82 -10.95
N TYR A 134 -16.16 -1.40 -9.68
CA TYR A 134 -16.79 -2.14 -8.58
C TYR A 134 -18.29 -2.30 -8.79
N SER A 135 -18.99 -1.29 -9.31
CA SER A 135 -20.42 -1.37 -9.64
C SER A 135 -20.71 -2.39 -10.76
N ILE A 136 -19.75 -2.65 -11.66
CA ILE A 136 -19.87 -3.72 -12.67
C ILE A 136 -19.83 -5.09 -12.00
N TYR A 137 -18.88 -5.32 -11.06
CA TYR A 137 -18.82 -6.58 -10.31
C TYR A 137 -20.12 -6.87 -9.55
N LEU A 138 -20.73 -5.83 -8.96
CA LEU A 138 -22.00 -5.96 -8.22
C LEU A 138 -23.19 -6.41 -9.07
N ARG A 139 -23.13 -6.34 -10.40
CA ARG A 139 -24.17 -6.91 -11.30
C ARG A 139 -24.12 -8.44 -11.32
N TYR A 140 -23.01 -9.02 -10.94
CA TYR A 140 -22.72 -10.45 -11.00
C TYR A 140 -22.66 -11.10 -9.63
N ILE A 141 -22.05 -10.44 -8.67
CA ILE A 141 -21.68 -10.99 -7.37
C ILE A 141 -22.14 -10.03 -6.26
N ALA A 142 -22.72 -10.57 -5.20
CA ALA A 142 -23.14 -9.79 -4.04
C ALA A 142 -21.92 -9.19 -3.31
N LYS A 143 -22.09 -8.05 -2.67
CA LYS A 143 -21.00 -7.34 -1.95
C LYS A 143 -20.35 -8.16 -0.82
N GLU A 144 -21.12 -9.09 -0.25
CA GLU A 144 -20.69 -10.01 0.80
C GLU A 144 -19.59 -10.95 0.30
N ASP A 145 -19.66 -11.33 -0.98
CA ASP A 145 -18.75 -12.28 -1.63
C ASP A 145 -17.65 -11.57 -2.45
N ILE A 146 -17.52 -10.24 -2.31
CA ILE A 146 -16.46 -9.45 -2.93
C ILE A 146 -15.56 -8.87 -1.85
N HIS A 147 -14.25 -9.09 -1.97
CA HIS A 147 -13.21 -8.41 -1.20
C HIS A 147 -12.39 -7.49 -2.12
N VAL A 148 -12.51 -6.17 -1.90
CA VAL A 148 -11.67 -5.17 -2.58
C VAL A 148 -10.30 -5.17 -1.92
N TYR A 149 -9.32 -5.78 -2.57
CA TYR A 149 -7.97 -5.90 -2.06
C TYR A 149 -7.15 -4.62 -2.25
N SER A 150 -7.32 -3.97 -3.39
CA SER A 150 -6.73 -2.67 -3.70
C SER A 150 -7.64 -1.85 -4.63
N ILE A 151 -7.18 -0.69 -5.09
CA ILE A 151 -7.92 0.15 -6.04
C ILE A 151 -8.10 -0.52 -7.42
N ASP A 152 -7.26 -1.50 -7.75
CA ASP A 152 -7.18 -2.17 -9.04
C ASP A 152 -7.36 -3.70 -8.96
N GLU A 153 -7.55 -4.24 -7.74
CA GLU A 153 -7.62 -5.68 -7.54
C GLU A 153 -8.74 -6.10 -6.59
N VAL A 154 -9.46 -7.17 -6.97
CA VAL A 154 -10.56 -7.74 -6.19
C VAL A 154 -10.48 -9.26 -6.14
N PHE A 155 -10.96 -9.84 -5.04
CA PHE A 155 -11.28 -11.26 -4.91
C PHE A 155 -12.79 -11.44 -4.83
N MET A 156 -13.29 -12.50 -5.45
CA MET A 156 -14.70 -12.86 -5.44
C MET A 156 -14.86 -14.35 -5.18
N ASP A 157 -15.70 -14.71 -4.22
CA ASP A 157 -16.19 -16.09 -4.08
C ASP A 157 -17.37 -16.28 -5.04
N VAL A 158 -17.16 -17.13 -6.02
CA VAL A 158 -18.20 -17.39 -7.07
C VAL A 158 -18.83 -18.75 -6.94
N SER A 159 -18.54 -19.51 -5.89
CA SER A 159 -18.97 -20.90 -5.70
C SER A 159 -20.47 -21.09 -5.85
N GLY A 160 -21.28 -20.25 -5.20
CA GLY A 160 -22.74 -20.33 -5.26
C GLY A 160 -23.38 -19.81 -6.56
N TYR A 161 -22.63 -19.01 -7.33
CA TYR A 161 -23.17 -18.31 -8.51
C TYR A 161 -23.11 -19.14 -9.78
N LEU A 162 -22.11 -20.03 -9.91
CA LEU A 162 -21.88 -20.81 -11.14
C LEU A 162 -23.05 -21.73 -11.49
N ALA A 163 -23.64 -22.37 -10.47
CA ALA A 163 -24.81 -23.21 -10.65
C ALA A 163 -26.05 -22.38 -11.03
N THR A 164 -26.26 -21.23 -10.38
CA THR A 164 -27.37 -20.30 -10.63
C THR A 164 -27.30 -19.74 -12.04
N TYR A 165 -26.14 -19.30 -12.48
CA TYR A 165 -25.95 -18.74 -13.83
C TYR A 165 -25.77 -19.82 -14.90
N LYS A 166 -25.64 -21.10 -14.54
CA LYS A 166 -25.37 -22.22 -15.43
C LYS A 166 -24.17 -21.98 -16.37
N ILE A 167 -23.12 -21.36 -15.87
CA ILE A 167 -21.87 -21.04 -16.60
C ILE A 167 -20.65 -21.50 -15.85
N LYS A 168 -19.54 -21.65 -16.58
CA LYS A 168 -18.22 -21.94 -15.97
C LYS A 168 -17.57 -20.67 -15.44
N SER A 169 -16.68 -20.82 -14.45
CA SER A 169 -15.94 -19.71 -13.84
C SER A 169 -15.16 -18.87 -14.85
N ASN A 170 -14.53 -19.50 -15.86
CA ASN A 170 -13.87 -18.80 -16.96
C ASN A 170 -14.82 -17.89 -17.75
N GLU A 171 -16.02 -18.35 -18.04
CA GLU A 171 -17.02 -17.57 -18.75
C GLU A 171 -17.52 -16.39 -17.93
N LEU A 172 -17.72 -16.59 -16.61
CA LEU A 172 -18.11 -15.52 -15.71
C LEU A 172 -17.03 -14.45 -15.64
N ALA A 173 -15.76 -14.84 -15.43
CA ALA A 173 -14.63 -13.91 -15.40
C ALA A 173 -14.50 -13.14 -16.73
N LYS A 174 -14.66 -13.82 -17.85
CA LYS A 174 -14.60 -13.24 -19.19
C LYS A 174 -15.71 -12.20 -19.43
N ARG A 175 -16.94 -12.47 -18.99
CA ARG A 175 -18.05 -11.50 -19.08
C ARG A 175 -17.77 -10.24 -18.30
N MET A 176 -17.32 -10.37 -17.03
CA MET A 176 -16.95 -9.22 -16.20
C MET A 176 -15.83 -8.41 -16.84
N ILE A 177 -14.77 -9.04 -17.35
CA ILE A 177 -13.65 -8.35 -18.00
C ILE A 177 -14.10 -7.62 -19.27
N LYS A 178 -14.99 -8.22 -20.07
CA LYS A 178 -15.53 -7.57 -21.26
C LYS A 178 -16.38 -6.34 -20.92
N ASP A 179 -17.22 -6.42 -19.89
CA ASP A 179 -18.01 -5.27 -19.45
C ASP A 179 -17.12 -4.14 -18.92
N ILE A 180 -16.06 -4.47 -18.17
CA ILE A 180 -15.07 -3.48 -17.74
C ILE A 180 -14.44 -2.80 -18.95
N LEU A 181 -13.99 -3.56 -19.93
CA LEU A 181 -13.37 -3.03 -21.13
C LEU A 181 -14.34 -2.13 -21.91
N ASN A 182 -15.55 -2.58 -22.13
CA ASN A 182 -16.57 -1.85 -22.89
C ASN A 182 -16.98 -0.53 -22.22
N GLU A 183 -17.08 -0.51 -20.88
CA GLU A 183 -17.55 0.65 -20.15
C GLU A 183 -16.44 1.62 -19.73
N THR A 184 -15.20 1.16 -19.65
CA THR A 184 -14.09 1.96 -19.12
C THR A 184 -12.87 2.02 -20.03
N GLY A 185 -12.80 1.22 -21.09
CA GLY A 185 -11.61 1.09 -21.94
C GLY A 185 -10.40 0.44 -21.23
N ILE A 186 -10.60 -0.12 -20.05
CA ILE A 186 -9.51 -0.70 -19.23
C ILE A 186 -9.54 -2.23 -19.36
N THR A 187 -8.39 -2.83 -19.69
CA THR A 187 -8.23 -4.27 -19.74
C THR A 187 -7.91 -4.83 -18.36
N ALA A 188 -8.30 -6.10 -18.13
CA ALA A 188 -8.04 -6.81 -16.89
C ALA A 188 -7.52 -8.23 -17.15
N THR A 189 -6.95 -8.82 -16.11
CA THR A 189 -6.46 -10.20 -16.09
C THR A 189 -7.13 -10.93 -14.94
N ALA A 190 -7.51 -12.19 -15.11
CA ALA A 190 -8.10 -12.97 -14.03
C ALA A 190 -7.32 -14.24 -13.72
N GLY A 191 -7.30 -14.57 -12.43
CA GLY A 191 -6.92 -15.88 -11.93
C GLY A 191 -8.10 -16.55 -11.24
N ILE A 192 -8.22 -17.85 -11.45
CA ILE A 192 -9.27 -18.69 -10.86
C ILE A 192 -8.60 -19.75 -10.01
N GLY A 193 -9.10 -19.98 -8.80
CA GLY A 193 -8.53 -20.96 -7.88
C GLY A 193 -9.57 -21.60 -6.98
N THR A 194 -9.22 -22.74 -6.39
CA THR A 194 -10.03 -23.42 -5.36
C THR A 194 -10.00 -22.70 -4.01
N ASN A 195 -9.10 -21.75 -3.85
CA ASN A 195 -9.02 -20.81 -2.73
C ASN A 195 -8.46 -19.46 -3.20
N MET A 196 -8.44 -18.46 -2.31
CA MET A 196 -7.99 -17.11 -2.66
C MET A 196 -6.50 -17.06 -3.02
N TYR A 197 -5.66 -17.84 -2.34
CA TYR A 197 -4.23 -17.90 -2.65
C TYR A 197 -3.98 -18.40 -4.07
N LEU A 198 -4.61 -19.52 -4.43
CA LEU A 198 -4.47 -20.11 -5.77
C LEU A 198 -5.07 -19.21 -6.87
N ALA A 199 -6.18 -18.50 -6.59
CA ALA A 199 -6.72 -17.51 -7.51
C ALA A 199 -5.72 -16.36 -7.75
N LYS A 200 -5.10 -15.84 -6.70
CA LYS A 200 -4.07 -14.79 -6.81
C LYS A 200 -2.83 -15.26 -7.55
N VAL A 201 -2.30 -16.43 -7.20
CA VAL A 201 -1.13 -16.99 -7.86
C VAL A 201 -1.41 -17.33 -9.34
N ALA A 202 -2.60 -17.87 -9.65
CA ALA A 202 -3.02 -18.09 -11.03
C ALA A 202 -2.99 -16.77 -11.84
N MET A 203 -3.46 -15.69 -11.25
CA MET A 203 -3.46 -14.37 -11.87
C MET A 203 -2.05 -13.82 -12.05
N ASP A 204 -1.25 -13.76 -10.99
CA ASP A 204 0.06 -13.09 -10.99
C ASP A 204 1.12 -13.87 -11.77
N VAL A 205 1.20 -15.19 -11.57
CA VAL A 205 2.28 -16.00 -12.10
C VAL A 205 1.93 -16.61 -13.47
N LEU A 206 0.68 -17.00 -13.69
CA LEU A 206 0.29 -17.65 -14.94
C LEU A 206 -0.42 -16.72 -15.91
N ALA A 207 -1.56 -16.09 -15.51
CA ALA A 207 -2.42 -15.36 -16.44
C ALA A 207 -1.71 -14.17 -17.10
N LYS A 208 -0.80 -13.50 -16.39
CA LYS A 208 -0.01 -12.38 -16.96
C LYS A 208 0.92 -12.81 -18.09
N HIS A 209 1.27 -14.10 -18.16
CA HIS A 209 2.22 -14.66 -19.13
C HIS A 209 1.57 -15.51 -20.23
N VAL A 210 0.29 -15.90 -20.08
CA VAL A 210 -0.40 -16.63 -21.16
C VAL A 210 -0.76 -15.69 -22.31
N LYS A 211 -0.85 -16.24 -23.52
CA LYS A 211 -1.35 -15.52 -24.70
C LYS A 211 -2.82 -15.15 -24.45
N PRO A 212 -3.24 -13.93 -24.84
CA PRO A 212 -4.64 -13.55 -24.77
C PRO A 212 -5.48 -14.49 -25.67
N ASP A 213 -6.71 -14.74 -25.27
CA ASP A 213 -7.68 -15.46 -26.09
C ASP A 213 -8.15 -14.60 -27.30
N ALA A 214 -9.10 -15.14 -28.11
CA ALA A 214 -9.64 -14.44 -29.26
C ALA A 214 -10.30 -13.08 -28.93
N ASP A 215 -10.72 -12.88 -27.68
CA ASP A 215 -11.31 -11.64 -27.17
C ASP A 215 -10.29 -10.74 -26.46
N GLY A 216 -8.99 -11.09 -26.50
CA GLY A 216 -7.93 -10.33 -25.83
C GLY A 216 -7.82 -10.55 -24.33
N VAL A 217 -8.60 -11.48 -23.76
CA VAL A 217 -8.66 -11.75 -22.31
C VAL A 217 -7.62 -12.78 -21.91
N ARG A 218 -7.03 -12.60 -20.73
CA ARG A 218 -6.04 -13.51 -20.13
C ARG A 218 -6.60 -14.07 -18.83
N ILE A 219 -6.80 -15.37 -18.78
CA ILE A 219 -7.32 -16.09 -17.62
C ILE A 219 -6.45 -17.32 -17.40
N ALA A 220 -6.11 -17.59 -16.14
CA ALA A 220 -5.48 -18.85 -15.74
C ALA A 220 -6.25 -19.47 -14.58
N TRP A 221 -6.09 -20.79 -14.41
CA TRP A 221 -6.78 -21.55 -13.39
C TRP A 221 -5.80 -22.49 -12.66
N LEU A 222 -5.92 -22.56 -11.32
CA LEU A 222 -5.17 -23.46 -10.45
C LEU A 222 -6.08 -24.15 -9.44
N ASN A 223 -5.80 -25.43 -9.21
CA ASN A 223 -6.09 -26.15 -7.99
C ASN A 223 -4.76 -26.60 -7.35
N GLU A 224 -4.80 -27.22 -6.19
CA GLU A 224 -3.64 -27.64 -5.43
C GLU A 224 -2.71 -28.59 -6.21
N GLU A 225 -3.29 -29.54 -6.94
CA GLU A 225 -2.53 -30.48 -7.77
C GLU A 225 -1.81 -29.78 -8.93
N ARG A 226 -2.55 -28.93 -9.64
CA ARG A 226 -1.99 -28.18 -10.77
C ARG A 226 -0.95 -27.16 -10.31
N TYR A 227 -1.15 -26.55 -9.14
CA TYR A 227 -0.19 -25.66 -8.50
C TYR A 227 1.14 -26.38 -8.25
N LYS A 228 1.11 -27.56 -7.60
CA LYS A 228 2.29 -28.37 -7.33
C LYS A 228 3.02 -28.73 -8.61
N ARG A 229 2.28 -29.20 -9.60
CA ARG A 229 2.88 -29.62 -10.88
C ARG A 229 3.53 -28.50 -11.67
N LEU A 230 2.96 -27.28 -11.66
CA LEU A 230 3.39 -26.19 -12.53
C LEU A 230 4.30 -25.18 -11.84
N LEU A 231 4.16 -25.00 -10.52
CA LEU A 231 4.73 -23.86 -9.82
C LEU A 231 5.61 -24.21 -8.62
N TRP A 232 5.71 -25.48 -8.22
CA TRP A 232 6.58 -25.85 -7.10
C TRP A 232 8.05 -25.55 -7.36
N ASP A 233 8.50 -25.60 -8.61
CA ASP A 233 9.88 -25.31 -9.01
C ASP A 233 10.03 -23.89 -9.60
N HIS A 234 8.97 -23.08 -9.56
CA HIS A 234 9.00 -21.70 -10.07
C HIS A 234 9.94 -20.81 -9.26
N ARG A 235 10.66 -19.93 -9.95
CA ARG A 235 11.54 -18.89 -9.39
C ARG A 235 11.29 -17.56 -10.10
N PRO A 236 11.45 -16.44 -9.38
CA PRO A 236 11.86 -16.28 -7.98
C PRO A 236 10.69 -16.48 -7.00
N LEU A 237 11.00 -16.77 -5.73
CA LEU A 237 10.02 -16.87 -4.65
C LEU A 237 9.18 -15.59 -4.47
N THR A 238 9.72 -14.44 -4.82
CA THR A 238 9.06 -13.14 -4.70
C THR A 238 7.88 -12.93 -5.65
N ASP A 239 7.67 -13.83 -6.62
CA ASP A 239 6.49 -13.83 -7.48
C ASP A 239 5.24 -14.35 -6.77
N PHE A 240 5.45 -15.10 -5.67
CA PHE A 240 4.34 -15.64 -4.89
C PHE A 240 3.80 -14.61 -3.89
N TRP A 241 2.48 -14.57 -3.80
CA TRP A 241 1.79 -13.69 -2.87
C TRP A 241 2.28 -13.89 -1.43
N ARG A 242 2.50 -12.80 -0.71
CA ARG A 242 3.04 -12.71 0.65
C ARG A 242 4.50 -13.15 0.84
N VAL A 243 5.22 -13.50 -0.22
CA VAL A 243 6.66 -13.75 -0.15
C VAL A 243 7.44 -12.53 -0.64
N GLY A 244 7.87 -11.68 0.28
CA GLY A 244 8.71 -10.52 -0.03
C GLY A 244 10.21 -10.84 0.00
N HIS A 245 11.05 -9.90 -0.46
CA HIS A 245 12.52 -10.05 -0.47
C HIS A 245 13.12 -10.45 0.89
N GLY A 246 12.54 -9.99 2.01
CA GLY A 246 13.03 -10.35 3.34
C GLY A 246 12.83 -11.83 3.68
N ILE A 247 11.70 -12.40 3.27
CA ILE A 247 11.40 -13.84 3.42
C ILE A 247 12.28 -14.65 2.47
N SER A 248 12.30 -14.30 1.18
CA SER A 248 13.11 -14.97 0.17
C SER A 248 14.58 -15.05 0.59
N LYS A 249 15.18 -13.93 0.97
CA LYS A 249 16.58 -13.86 1.41
C LYS A 249 16.89 -14.73 2.62
N LYS A 250 15.97 -14.87 3.58
CA LYS A 250 16.15 -15.77 4.73
C LYS A 250 16.09 -17.24 4.31
N LEU A 251 15.15 -17.59 3.43
CA LEU A 251 15.00 -18.94 2.91
C LEU A 251 16.23 -19.38 2.08
N GLU A 252 16.73 -18.48 1.23
CA GLU A 252 17.92 -18.71 0.39
C GLU A 252 19.17 -19.06 1.21
N GLN A 253 19.32 -18.53 2.45
CA GLN A 253 20.41 -18.87 3.36
C GLN A 253 20.41 -20.35 3.77
N TYR A 254 19.27 -21.02 3.66
CA TYR A 254 19.08 -22.44 3.97
C TYR A 254 18.89 -23.28 2.69
N GLY A 255 19.17 -22.73 1.51
CA GLY A 255 19.05 -23.45 0.24
C GLY A 255 17.63 -23.64 -0.26
N MET A 256 16.65 -22.92 0.29
CA MET A 256 15.24 -22.95 -0.14
C MET A 256 14.97 -21.82 -1.14
N PHE A 257 14.77 -22.16 -2.41
CA PHE A 257 14.59 -21.23 -3.52
C PHE A 257 13.21 -21.29 -4.16
N THR A 258 12.40 -22.27 -3.80
CA THR A 258 11.11 -22.58 -4.42
C THR A 258 10.04 -22.90 -3.37
N MET A 259 8.77 -22.79 -3.75
CA MET A 259 7.67 -23.19 -2.87
C MET A 259 7.69 -24.70 -2.59
N GLY A 260 8.15 -25.51 -3.55
CA GLY A 260 8.38 -26.95 -3.34
C GLY A 260 9.46 -27.24 -2.30
N ASP A 261 10.52 -26.42 -2.20
CA ASP A 261 11.54 -26.58 -1.15
C ASP A 261 10.96 -26.32 0.24
N ILE A 262 10.12 -25.28 0.37
CA ILE A 262 9.42 -24.95 1.63
C ILE A 262 8.47 -26.08 2.03
N ALA A 263 7.68 -26.58 1.08
CA ALA A 263 6.76 -27.69 1.32
C ALA A 263 7.51 -28.96 1.76
N ARG A 264 8.63 -29.28 1.12
CA ARG A 264 9.49 -30.43 1.52
C ARG A 264 10.12 -30.22 2.90
N CYS A 265 10.59 -29.00 3.20
CA CYS A 265 11.12 -28.64 4.50
C CYS A 265 10.10 -28.92 5.63
N SER A 266 8.83 -28.59 5.41
CA SER A 266 7.77 -28.82 6.42
C SER A 266 7.49 -30.30 6.71
N LEU A 267 8.03 -31.24 5.93
CA LEU A 267 7.92 -32.69 6.13
C LEU A 267 9.15 -33.29 6.81
N GLY A 268 10.20 -32.51 7.03
CA GLY A 268 11.44 -32.98 7.67
C GLY A 268 11.19 -33.52 9.09
N GLY A 269 11.92 -34.55 9.45
CA GLY A 269 11.90 -35.13 10.80
C GLY A 269 12.54 -34.21 11.83
N LYS A 270 12.36 -34.52 13.12
CA LYS A 270 12.91 -33.71 14.22
C LYS A 270 14.43 -33.54 14.19
N ASP A 271 15.12 -34.55 13.67
CA ASP A 271 16.59 -34.56 13.59
C ASP A 271 17.14 -33.97 12.28
N ASP A 272 16.25 -33.63 11.34
CA ASP A 272 16.64 -32.99 10.07
C ASP A 272 16.93 -31.49 10.29
N ILE A 273 17.94 -30.98 9.58
CA ILE A 273 18.27 -29.53 9.59
C ILE A 273 17.12 -28.72 8.99
N LEU A 274 16.50 -29.24 7.94
CA LEU A 274 15.37 -28.66 7.24
C LEU A 274 14.09 -29.33 7.71
N ASN A 275 13.40 -28.70 8.64
CA ASN A 275 12.14 -29.18 9.23
C ASN A 275 11.19 -28.02 9.51
N GLU A 276 10.00 -28.33 10.00
CA GLU A 276 8.99 -27.36 10.34
C GLU A 276 9.46 -26.39 11.45
N ASP A 277 10.17 -26.89 12.47
CA ASP A 277 10.70 -26.09 13.57
C ASP A 277 11.64 -24.98 13.09
N LEU A 278 12.44 -25.25 12.06
CA LEU A 278 13.28 -24.23 11.43
C LEU A 278 12.42 -23.09 10.84
N LEU A 279 11.34 -23.41 10.13
CA LEU A 279 10.46 -22.42 9.55
C LEU A 279 9.81 -21.55 10.63
N PHE A 280 9.33 -22.16 11.73
CA PHE A 280 8.80 -21.42 12.88
C PHE A 280 9.86 -20.58 13.59
N LYS A 281 11.10 -21.05 13.70
CA LYS A 281 12.23 -20.26 14.23
C LYS A 281 12.54 -19.02 13.39
N LEU A 282 12.43 -19.12 12.05
CA LEU A 282 12.73 -18.04 11.12
C LEU A 282 11.61 -17.00 11.02
N PHE A 283 10.35 -17.44 11.08
CA PHE A 283 9.20 -16.61 10.73
C PHE A 283 8.14 -16.50 11.82
N GLY A 284 8.29 -17.21 12.96
CA GLY A 284 7.28 -17.26 14.01
C GLY A 284 5.96 -17.80 13.48
N VAL A 285 4.84 -17.25 13.96
CA VAL A 285 3.49 -17.66 13.53
C VAL A 285 3.23 -17.49 12.02
N ASN A 286 4.00 -16.67 11.33
CA ASN A 286 3.87 -16.53 9.87
C ASN A 286 4.40 -17.75 9.11
N ALA A 287 5.10 -18.69 9.78
CA ALA A 287 5.53 -19.93 9.17
C ALA A 287 4.35 -20.81 8.78
N GLU A 288 3.29 -20.86 9.59
CA GLU A 288 2.06 -21.61 9.31
C GLU A 288 1.47 -21.18 7.96
N LEU A 289 1.25 -19.89 7.75
CA LEU A 289 0.75 -19.36 6.49
C LEU A 289 1.69 -19.64 5.31
N LEU A 290 3.00 -19.55 5.53
CA LEU A 290 4.00 -19.82 4.49
C LEU A 290 4.00 -21.30 4.07
N ILE A 291 3.86 -22.21 5.03
CA ILE A 291 3.76 -23.67 4.80
C ILE A 291 2.47 -23.98 4.05
N ASP A 292 1.33 -23.46 4.54
CA ASP A 292 0.03 -23.65 3.90
C ASP A 292 0.07 -23.20 2.43
N HIS A 293 0.59 -22.02 2.16
CA HIS A 293 0.76 -21.48 0.80
C HIS A 293 1.74 -22.33 -0.04
N ALA A 294 2.78 -22.89 0.55
CA ALA A 294 3.69 -23.80 -0.17
C ALA A 294 2.98 -25.08 -0.62
N TRP A 295 1.99 -25.54 0.14
CA TRP A 295 1.12 -26.66 -0.22
C TRP A 295 -0.05 -26.26 -1.14
N GLY A 296 -0.27 -24.97 -1.39
CA GLY A 296 -1.40 -24.44 -2.15
C GLY A 296 -2.70 -24.36 -1.34
N TYR A 297 -2.59 -24.37 -0.02
CA TYR A 297 -3.72 -24.30 0.89
C TYR A 297 -3.94 -22.87 1.40
N GLU A 298 -5.19 -22.45 1.55
CA GLU A 298 -5.59 -21.18 2.16
C GLU A 298 -6.97 -21.39 2.82
N PRO A 299 -7.04 -21.43 4.14
CA PRO A 299 -8.29 -21.68 4.86
C PRO A 299 -9.20 -20.45 4.92
N CYS A 300 -8.65 -19.24 4.73
CA CYS A 300 -9.39 -17.99 4.84
C CYS A 300 -10.49 -17.89 3.76
N ARG A 301 -11.70 -17.60 4.19
CA ARG A 301 -12.87 -17.44 3.33
C ARG A 301 -13.36 -15.99 3.38
N MET A 302 -14.25 -15.64 2.47
CA MET A 302 -14.82 -14.28 2.37
C MET A 302 -15.49 -13.85 3.68
N ILE A 303 -16.20 -14.76 4.34
CA ILE A 303 -16.87 -14.49 5.62
C ILE A 303 -15.87 -14.18 6.74
N ASP A 304 -14.70 -14.82 6.73
CA ASP A 304 -13.66 -14.61 7.74
C ASP A 304 -13.07 -13.20 7.60
N ILE A 305 -12.84 -12.75 6.35
CA ILE A 305 -12.38 -11.38 6.07
C ILE A 305 -13.42 -10.35 6.53
N LYS A 306 -14.71 -10.59 6.22
CA LYS A 306 -15.79 -9.65 6.56
C LYS A 306 -16.01 -9.52 8.07
N ASN A 307 -15.81 -10.61 8.80
CA ASN A 307 -16.01 -10.66 10.26
C ASN A 307 -14.75 -10.30 11.04
N TYR A 308 -13.59 -10.19 10.39
CA TYR A 308 -12.33 -9.92 11.08
C TYR A 308 -12.36 -8.56 11.80
N LYS A 309 -12.07 -8.60 13.09
CA LYS A 309 -11.88 -7.41 13.93
C LYS A 309 -10.48 -7.49 14.53
N PRO A 310 -9.59 -6.55 14.26
CA PRO A 310 -8.24 -6.56 14.81
C PRO A 310 -8.30 -6.43 16.35
N ILE A 311 -7.48 -7.24 17.03
CA ILE A 311 -7.36 -7.21 18.51
C ILE A 311 -6.68 -5.91 18.97
N SER A 312 -5.70 -5.45 18.20
CA SER A 312 -5.01 -4.18 18.45
C SER A 312 -5.06 -3.32 17.20
N ASN A 313 -5.33 -2.04 17.39
CA ASN A 313 -5.32 -1.07 16.31
C ASN A 313 -4.08 -0.17 16.45
N SER A 314 -3.40 0.05 15.36
CA SER A 314 -2.39 1.11 15.26
C SER A 314 -2.81 2.14 14.22
N LEU A 315 -2.51 3.39 14.49
CA LEU A 315 -2.65 4.47 13.53
C LEU A 315 -1.27 5.06 13.28
N SER A 316 -0.93 5.30 12.02
CA SER A 316 0.35 5.94 11.67
C SER A 316 0.20 6.81 10.44
N THR A 317 1.00 7.86 10.38
CA THR A 317 1.16 8.68 9.18
C THR A 317 2.63 9.02 8.98
N ASN A 318 3.07 8.96 7.72
CA ASN A 318 4.44 9.24 7.35
C ASN A 318 4.46 10.26 6.21
N GLN A 319 5.41 11.19 6.27
CA GLN A 319 5.65 12.15 5.21
C GLN A 319 7.11 12.11 4.77
N VAL A 320 7.33 11.92 3.46
CA VAL A 320 8.60 12.21 2.82
C VAL A 320 8.53 13.65 2.32
N LEU A 321 9.42 14.48 2.83
CA LEU A 321 9.45 15.92 2.51
C LEU A 321 9.94 16.11 1.06
N HIS A 322 9.43 17.11 0.36
CA HIS A 322 9.79 17.38 -1.05
C HIS A 322 11.25 17.80 -1.22
N CYS A 323 11.81 18.48 -0.20
CA CYS A 323 13.23 18.83 -0.12
C CYS A 323 13.75 18.55 1.29
N PRO A 324 15.07 18.53 1.52
CA PRO A 324 15.63 18.54 2.87
C PRO A 324 15.15 19.79 3.62
N MET A 325 14.59 19.60 4.81
CA MET A 325 14.11 20.71 5.65
C MET A 325 15.01 20.92 6.86
N THR A 326 15.13 22.18 7.27
CA THR A 326 15.82 22.51 8.51
C THR A 326 15.06 22.01 9.73
N TYR A 327 15.76 21.89 10.87
CA TYR A 327 15.17 21.51 12.14
C TYR A 327 13.90 22.31 12.48
N LYS A 328 13.91 23.64 12.28
CA LYS A 328 12.78 24.52 12.61
C LYS A 328 11.55 24.24 11.71
N VAL A 329 11.75 24.12 10.42
CA VAL A 329 10.66 23.87 9.45
C VAL A 329 10.09 22.46 9.63
N ALA A 330 10.93 21.47 9.88
CA ALA A 330 10.48 20.10 10.14
C ALA A 330 9.66 19.99 11.45
N ARG A 331 10.00 20.81 12.48
CA ARG A 331 9.21 20.91 13.71
C ARG A 331 7.81 21.47 13.44
N LEU A 332 7.68 22.53 12.63
CA LEU A 332 6.41 23.06 12.19
C LEU A 332 5.58 21.99 11.47
N THR A 333 6.19 21.27 10.52
CA THR A 333 5.55 20.16 9.81
C THR A 333 5.09 19.05 10.77
N LEU A 334 5.86 18.74 11.82
CA LEU A 334 5.44 17.79 12.86
C LEU A 334 4.19 18.27 13.59
N HIS A 335 4.11 19.55 13.97
CA HIS A 335 2.92 20.12 14.62
C HIS A 335 1.69 20.01 13.73
N GLU A 336 1.81 20.35 12.44
CA GLU A 336 0.75 20.17 11.45
C GLU A 336 0.30 18.71 11.33
N MET A 337 1.26 17.77 11.31
CA MET A 337 0.96 16.34 11.25
C MET A 337 0.24 15.86 12.50
N CYS A 338 0.66 16.32 13.69
CA CYS A 338 0.02 15.97 14.96
C CYS A 338 -1.43 16.51 15.05
N ASP A 339 -1.66 17.72 14.56
CA ASP A 339 -3.00 18.32 14.52
C ASP A 339 -3.96 17.51 13.64
N GLN A 340 -3.53 17.20 12.42
CA GLN A 340 -4.36 16.38 11.51
C GLN A 340 -4.55 14.95 12.07
N PHE A 341 -3.51 14.37 12.67
CA PHE A 341 -3.58 13.04 13.27
C PHE A 341 -4.58 12.97 14.42
N ALA A 342 -4.64 14.01 15.26
CA ALA A 342 -5.63 14.14 16.32
C ALA A 342 -7.07 14.26 15.76
N LEU A 343 -7.27 15.02 14.67
CA LEU A 343 -8.57 15.09 13.98
C LEU A 343 -8.97 13.73 13.40
N ASP A 344 -8.04 12.97 12.81
CA ASP A 344 -8.30 11.62 12.27
C ASP A 344 -8.68 10.63 13.39
N MET A 345 -8.10 10.76 14.60
CA MET A 345 -8.50 9.98 15.77
C MET A 345 -9.91 10.34 16.24
N VAL A 346 -10.23 11.62 16.31
CA VAL A 346 -11.58 12.09 16.70
C VAL A 346 -12.62 11.62 15.69
N GLU A 347 -12.34 11.71 14.40
CA GLU A 347 -13.22 11.22 13.33
C GLU A 347 -13.57 9.74 13.47
N LYS A 348 -12.59 8.93 13.90
CA LYS A 348 -12.71 7.47 14.05
C LYS A 348 -13.13 7.04 15.47
N ASN A 349 -13.41 7.99 16.35
CA ASN A 349 -13.69 7.74 17.78
C ASN A 349 -12.57 6.95 18.48
N LEU A 350 -11.31 7.30 18.22
CA LEU A 350 -10.12 6.64 18.75
C LEU A 350 -9.37 7.53 19.73
N VAL A 351 -8.71 6.89 20.69
CA VAL A 351 -7.83 7.53 21.67
C VAL A 351 -6.54 6.73 21.85
N THR A 352 -5.51 7.38 22.32
CA THR A 352 -4.20 6.77 22.56
C THR A 352 -3.61 7.15 23.92
N LYS A 353 -2.74 6.30 24.43
CA LYS A 353 -1.92 6.54 25.63
C LYS A 353 -0.42 6.65 25.30
N THR A 354 -0.06 6.47 24.03
CA THR A 354 1.36 6.40 23.60
C THR A 354 1.51 6.96 22.19
N MET A 355 2.49 7.82 21.97
CA MET A 355 2.88 8.30 20.65
C MET A 355 4.31 7.95 20.31
N ILE A 356 4.58 7.66 19.07
CA ILE A 356 5.88 7.30 18.51
C ILE A 356 6.28 8.37 17.49
N LEU A 357 7.53 8.81 17.55
CA LEU A 357 8.13 9.71 16.57
C LEU A 357 9.32 9.05 15.90
N THR A 358 9.40 9.14 14.58
CA THR A 358 10.56 8.72 13.80
C THR A 358 10.94 9.83 12.82
N ILE A 359 12.19 10.28 12.89
CA ILE A 359 12.75 11.32 12.03
C ILE A 359 13.87 10.74 11.19
N GLY A 360 13.69 10.72 9.87
CA GLY A 360 14.73 10.33 8.93
C GLY A 360 15.47 11.56 8.38
N TYR A 361 16.78 11.54 8.48
CA TYR A 361 17.63 12.61 7.99
C TYR A 361 17.92 12.47 6.49
N ASP A 362 18.29 13.58 5.84
CA ASP A 362 18.67 13.54 4.43
C ASP A 362 20.07 12.94 4.25
N LYS A 363 20.30 12.28 3.12
CA LYS A 363 21.60 11.69 2.77
C LYS A 363 22.71 12.73 2.63
N ASP A 364 22.35 13.93 2.15
CA ASP A 364 23.32 15.01 1.90
C ASP A 364 24.01 15.48 3.19
N ASN A 365 23.49 15.12 4.39
CA ASN A 365 24.19 15.36 5.64
C ASN A 365 25.51 14.59 5.72
N ILE A 366 25.63 13.39 5.12
CA ILE A 366 26.87 12.61 5.08
C ILE A 366 27.90 13.32 4.21
N ASP A 367 27.48 13.78 3.03
CA ASP A 367 28.33 14.52 2.10
C ASP A 367 28.81 15.85 2.73
N ASN A 368 28.04 16.40 3.66
CA ASN A 368 28.32 17.61 4.42
C ASN A 368 29.11 17.38 5.71
N GLY A 369 29.74 16.21 5.89
CA GLY A 369 30.66 15.94 6.99
C GLY A 369 30.03 15.38 8.27
N TYR A 370 28.88 14.71 8.19
CA TYR A 370 28.30 14.01 9.33
C TYR A 370 29.17 12.83 9.77
N ASN A 371 29.59 12.82 11.03
CA ASN A 371 30.49 11.80 11.61
C ASN A 371 29.81 10.89 12.65
N GLY A 372 28.49 10.92 12.78
CA GLY A 372 27.74 10.08 13.72
C GLY A 372 27.38 8.71 13.15
N ASP A 373 26.47 8.01 13.84
CA ASP A 373 25.98 6.69 13.44
C ASP A 373 25.33 6.69 12.05
N ILE A 374 25.76 5.77 11.19
CA ILE A 374 25.28 5.59 9.82
C ILE A 374 24.44 4.30 9.73
N MET A 375 23.40 4.34 8.92
CA MET A 375 22.64 3.18 8.49
C MET A 375 22.60 3.11 6.97
N TYR A 376 22.34 1.93 6.43
CA TYR A 376 22.16 1.72 5.00
C TYR A 376 20.68 1.44 4.69
N ASP A 377 20.15 2.10 3.67
CA ASP A 377 18.80 1.80 3.19
C ASP A 377 18.78 0.50 2.36
N TYR A 378 17.57 0.10 1.91
CA TYR A 378 17.39 -1.15 1.16
C TYR A 378 18.11 -1.19 -0.21
N VAL A 379 18.56 -0.05 -0.73
CA VAL A 379 19.37 0.06 -1.95
C VAL A 379 20.85 0.30 -1.66
N GLY A 380 21.28 0.17 -0.40
CA GLY A 380 22.68 0.30 0.02
C GLY A 380 23.19 1.74 0.16
N ARG A 381 22.32 2.76 0.19
CA ARG A 381 22.75 4.14 0.40
C ARG A 381 22.98 4.43 1.86
N ALA A 382 24.11 5.04 2.18
CA ALA A 382 24.40 5.50 3.51
C ALA A 382 23.50 6.70 3.89
N LEU A 383 22.98 6.67 5.10
CA LEU A 383 22.13 7.71 5.71
C LEU A 383 22.54 7.90 7.17
N PRO A 384 22.43 9.09 7.75
CA PRO A 384 22.49 9.22 9.19
C PRO A 384 21.40 8.37 9.85
N LYS A 385 21.74 7.72 10.96
CA LYS A 385 20.79 6.91 11.73
C LYS A 385 19.58 7.76 12.11
N PHE A 386 18.37 7.26 11.87
CA PHE A 386 17.14 7.98 12.18
C PHE A 386 16.98 8.20 13.69
N ALA A 387 16.39 9.33 14.08
CA ALA A 387 15.95 9.53 15.44
C ALA A 387 14.60 8.85 15.67
N HIS A 388 14.49 8.11 16.76
CA HIS A 388 13.27 7.37 17.12
C HIS A 388 13.03 7.48 18.63
N GLY A 389 11.77 7.66 19.01
CA GLY A 389 11.41 7.73 20.40
C GLY A 389 9.91 7.56 20.61
N THR A 390 9.57 7.31 21.86
CA THR A 390 8.20 7.12 22.33
C THR A 390 7.93 8.09 23.48
N ILE A 391 6.70 8.59 23.57
CA ILE A 391 6.21 9.38 24.67
C ILE A 391 4.83 8.88 25.11
N ASN A 392 4.60 8.83 26.43
CA ASN A 392 3.38 8.34 27.04
C ASN A 392 2.55 9.49 27.57
N PHE A 393 1.24 9.29 27.62
CA PHE A 393 0.27 10.14 28.27
C PHE A 393 -0.25 9.46 29.55
N ASP A 394 -0.58 10.23 30.55
CA ASP A 394 -1.14 9.72 31.82
C ASP A 394 -2.50 9.08 31.63
N LYS A 395 -3.32 9.65 30.72
CA LYS A 395 -4.65 9.16 30.37
C LYS A 395 -4.78 8.97 28.85
N TYR A 396 -5.72 8.13 28.43
CA TYR A 396 -6.10 8.04 27.03
C TYR A 396 -6.60 9.39 26.51
N THR A 397 -6.08 9.81 25.36
CA THR A 397 -6.38 11.14 24.79
C THR A 397 -6.47 11.11 23.27
N SER A 398 -7.24 12.04 22.71
CA SER A 398 -7.20 12.50 21.31
C SER A 398 -7.09 14.02 21.23
N ALA A 399 -6.81 14.71 22.34
CA ALA A 399 -6.69 16.15 22.39
C ALA A 399 -5.46 16.64 21.61
N GLY A 400 -5.70 17.44 20.57
CA GLY A 400 -4.64 17.92 19.67
C GLY A 400 -3.61 18.78 20.38
N SER A 401 -4.04 19.63 21.32
CA SER A 401 -3.13 20.47 22.10
C SER A 401 -2.14 19.65 22.92
N LEU A 402 -2.61 18.60 23.58
CA LEU A 402 -1.77 17.73 24.42
C LEU A 402 -0.82 16.89 23.54
N ILE A 403 -1.34 16.36 22.42
CA ILE A 403 -0.53 15.58 21.47
C ILE A 403 0.61 16.44 20.89
N ILE A 404 0.31 17.65 20.42
CA ILE A 404 1.32 18.58 19.88
C ILE A 404 2.36 18.89 20.94
N SER A 405 1.95 19.25 22.16
CA SER A 405 2.88 19.59 23.24
C SER A 405 3.84 18.46 23.60
N LYS A 406 3.30 17.23 23.76
CA LYS A 406 4.11 16.06 24.10
C LYS A 406 5.01 15.61 22.95
N MET A 407 4.53 15.66 21.73
CA MET A 407 5.34 15.33 20.55
C MET A 407 6.44 16.37 20.30
N ASP A 408 6.19 17.60 20.63
CA ASP A 408 7.20 18.66 20.61
C ASP A 408 8.30 18.43 21.66
N GLU A 409 7.93 18.08 22.90
CA GLU A 409 8.87 17.66 23.94
C GLU A 409 9.75 16.50 23.46
N LEU A 410 9.16 15.48 22.83
CA LEU A 410 9.89 14.36 22.28
C LEU A 410 10.84 14.79 21.15
N TYR A 411 10.37 15.64 20.25
CA TYR A 411 11.17 16.18 19.14
C TYR A 411 12.42 16.91 19.64
N LEU A 412 12.22 17.83 20.60
CA LEU A 412 13.32 18.59 21.22
C LEU A 412 14.37 17.70 21.89
N ARG A 413 13.95 16.54 22.41
CA ARG A 413 14.80 15.58 23.13
C ARG A 413 15.62 14.69 22.20
N ILE A 414 15.06 14.23 21.06
CA ILE A 414 15.69 13.17 20.27
C ILE A 414 16.28 13.65 18.94
N VAL A 415 15.86 14.81 18.42
CA VAL A 415 16.23 15.23 17.06
C VAL A 415 17.51 16.05 17.05
N ASN A 416 18.45 15.70 16.18
CA ASN A 416 19.68 16.47 16.00
C ASN A 416 19.38 17.78 15.25
N LYS A 417 19.70 18.90 15.90
CA LYS A 417 19.42 20.26 15.41
C LYS A 417 20.25 20.67 14.19
N ASN A 418 21.38 20.01 13.98
CA ASN A 418 22.36 20.37 12.95
C ASN A 418 22.12 19.61 11.63
N LEU A 419 21.19 18.64 11.61
CA LEU A 419 20.93 17.80 10.43
C LEU A 419 19.67 18.25 9.70
N THR A 420 19.71 18.18 8.39
CA THR A 420 18.54 18.34 7.55
C THR A 420 17.69 17.08 7.56
N ILE A 421 16.37 17.27 7.56
CA ILE A 421 15.37 16.23 7.74
C ILE A 421 14.70 15.94 6.42
N ARG A 422 14.49 14.66 6.11
CA ARG A 422 13.83 14.18 4.88
C ARG A 422 12.55 13.42 5.12
N ARG A 423 12.35 12.85 6.30
CA ARG A 423 11.17 12.05 6.63
C ARG A 423 10.71 12.34 8.06
N ILE A 424 9.40 12.45 8.22
CA ILE A 424 8.74 12.51 9.52
C ILE A 424 7.68 11.41 9.56
N GLY A 425 7.72 10.58 10.61
CA GLY A 425 6.74 9.55 10.87
C GLY A 425 6.21 9.66 12.29
N ILE A 426 4.89 9.62 12.43
CA ILE A 426 4.20 9.54 13.73
C ILE A 426 3.30 8.33 13.74
N GLY A 427 3.16 7.71 14.91
CA GLY A 427 2.29 6.55 15.08
C GLY A 427 1.90 6.35 16.52
N CYS A 428 0.85 5.56 16.73
CA CYS A 428 0.38 5.19 18.06
C CYS A 428 -0.42 3.89 18.02
N ASN A 429 -0.54 3.24 19.17
CA ASN A 429 -1.57 2.24 19.39
C ASN A 429 -2.84 2.94 19.85
N VAL A 430 -3.96 2.57 19.30
CA VAL A 430 -5.26 3.22 19.56
C VAL A 430 -6.28 2.20 20.06
N ILE A 431 -7.20 2.69 20.87
CA ILE A 431 -8.42 1.97 21.26
C ILE A 431 -9.64 2.83 20.95
N ASN A 432 -10.80 2.19 20.83
CA ASN A 432 -12.05 2.94 20.73
C ASN A 432 -12.32 3.69 22.02
N ARG A 433 -12.69 4.97 21.93
CA ARG A 433 -12.96 5.83 23.07
C ARG A 433 -14.03 5.26 24.00
N ASP A 434 -15.06 4.63 23.45
CA ASP A 434 -16.17 4.04 24.22
C ASP A 434 -15.76 2.81 25.03
N LEU A 435 -14.59 2.20 24.70
CA LEU A 435 -14.04 1.06 25.41
C LEU A 435 -13.08 1.46 26.54
N VAL A 436 -12.77 2.76 26.66
CA VAL A 436 -11.96 3.24 27.78
C VAL A 436 -12.81 3.13 29.04
N LYS A 437 -12.55 2.08 29.81
CA LYS A 437 -13.08 1.99 31.17
C LYS A 437 -12.44 3.13 31.98
N ASP A 438 -13.24 3.82 32.79
CA ASP A 438 -12.68 4.71 33.82
C ASP A 438 -11.65 3.90 34.59
N GLU A 439 -10.36 4.14 34.30
CA GLU A 439 -9.28 3.53 35.07
C GLU A 439 -9.53 3.98 36.51
N ASN A 440 -9.98 3.04 37.35
CA ASN A 440 -10.23 3.24 38.75
C ASN A 440 -9.16 4.17 39.28
N ARG A 441 -9.57 5.20 40.00
CA ARG A 441 -8.69 6.11 40.74
C ARG A 441 -7.73 5.21 41.52
N GLY A 442 -6.51 5.02 41.01
CA GLY A 442 -5.48 4.35 41.78
C GLY A 442 -5.41 5.02 43.12
N TYR A 443 -5.29 4.25 44.18
CA TYR A 443 -5.09 4.82 45.52
C TYR A 443 -3.89 5.75 45.45
N GLU A 444 -4.16 7.08 45.42
CA GLU A 444 -3.08 8.07 45.49
C GLU A 444 -2.68 8.17 46.97
N GLN A 445 -1.41 7.91 47.27
CA GLN A 445 -0.90 8.11 48.61
C GLN A 445 -0.99 9.62 48.94
N LEU A 446 -1.85 9.96 49.90
CA LEU A 446 -2.05 11.34 50.31
C LEU A 446 -0.77 11.91 50.92
N ASN A 447 -0.34 13.08 50.44
CA ASN A 447 0.79 13.81 50.94
C ASN A 447 0.27 15.00 51.75
N LEU A 448 0.71 15.13 53.00
CA LEU A 448 0.31 16.18 53.95
C LEU A 448 0.59 17.62 53.46
N PHE A 449 1.47 17.79 52.48
CA PHE A 449 1.86 19.09 51.92
C PHE A 449 1.14 19.45 50.61
N THR A 450 0.21 18.62 50.16
CA THR A 450 -0.51 18.85 48.90
C THR A 450 -1.90 19.40 49.20
N ASP A 451 -2.22 20.55 48.62
CA ASP A 451 -3.57 21.15 48.61
C ASP A 451 -4.45 20.37 47.60
N TYR A 452 -5.21 19.38 48.14
CA TYR A 452 -6.04 18.51 47.32
C TYR A 452 -7.25 19.23 46.72
N ASP A 453 -7.78 20.27 47.39
CA ASP A 453 -8.89 21.06 46.86
C ASP A 453 -8.48 21.85 45.64
N LYS A 454 -7.28 22.44 45.68
CA LYS A 454 -6.67 23.12 44.53
C LYS A 454 -6.38 22.14 43.38
N LYS A 455 -5.80 21.00 43.69
CA LYS A 455 -5.49 19.93 42.70
C LYS A 455 -6.77 19.42 42.02
N GLU A 456 -7.87 19.25 42.78
CA GLU A 456 -9.15 18.79 42.23
C GLU A 456 -9.83 19.87 41.36
N LYS A 457 -9.75 21.13 41.74
CA LYS A 457 -10.21 22.24 40.89
C LYS A 457 -9.45 22.31 39.57
N GLU A 458 -8.12 22.27 39.63
CA GLU A 458 -7.28 22.26 38.42
C GLU A 458 -7.58 21.06 37.52
N ARG A 459 -7.83 19.88 38.11
CA ARG A 459 -8.26 18.70 37.39
C ARG A 459 -9.59 18.88 36.65
N LEU A 460 -10.59 19.38 37.36
CA LEU A 460 -11.92 19.64 36.80
C LEU A 460 -11.90 20.73 35.71
N GLU A 461 -11.08 21.76 35.88
CA GLU A 461 -10.89 22.80 34.87
C GLU A 461 -10.20 22.21 33.60
N ASN A 462 -9.19 21.39 33.77
CA ASN A 462 -8.51 20.73 32.68
C ASN A 462 -9.45 19.72 31.93
N GLU A 463 -10.25 18.94 32.66
CA GLU A 463 -11.25 18.06 32.06
C GLU A 463 -12.27 18.82 31.22
N LYS A 464 -12.82 19.93 31.76
CA LYS A 464 -13.73 20.82 31.01
C LYS A 464 -13.06 21.42 29.76
N LYS A 465 -11.79 21.81 29.86
CA LYS A 465 -11.03 22.33 28.73
C LYS A 465 -10.82 21.29 27.63
N LEU A 466 -10.46 20.05 28.00
CA LEU A 466 -10.28 18.95 27.06
C LEU A 466 -11.59 18.53 26.40
N GLU A 467 -12.71 18.54 27.14
CA GLU A 467 -14.03 18.27 26.58
C GLU A 467 -14.45 19.35 25.58
N LYS A 468 -14.23 20.62 25.91
CA LYS A 468 -14.50 21.76 25.02
C LYS A 468 -13.64 21.65 23.73
N GLU A 469 -12.36 21.28 23.86
CA GLU A 469 -11.48 21.05 22.73
C GLU A 469 -11.99 19.90 21.87
N HIS A 470 -12.40 18.79 22.47
CA HIS A 470 -12.95 17.65 21.75
C HIS A 470 -14.19 18.04 20.91
N ASN A 471 -15.15 18.77 21.53
CA ASN A 471 -16.34 19.22 20.83
C ASN A 471 -16.02 20.17 19.67
N ALA A 472 -15.01 21.03 19.83
CA ALA A 472 -14.51 21.89 18.74
C ALA A 472 -13.90 21.05 17.63
N MET A 473 -13.11 20.03 17.95
CA MET A 473 -12.50 19.14 16.95
C MET A 473 -13.57 18.34 16.17
N VAL A 474 -14.61 17.86 16.84
CA VAL A 474 -15.77 17.21 16.17
C VAL A 474 -16.44 18.17 15.18
N ALA A 475 -16.63 19.43 15.56
CA ALA A 475 -17.18 20.44 14.67
C ALA A 475 -16.27 20.72 13.48
N ILE A 476 -14.94 20.83 13.69
CA ILE A 476 -13.93 21.00 12.63
C ILE A 476 -13.96 19.82 11.65
N VAL A 477 -14.03 18.57 12.13
CA VAL A 477 -14.13 17.38 11.28
C VAL A 477 -15.39 17.45 10.40
N LYS A 478 -16.56 17.84 10.96
CA LYS A 478 -17.80 18.00 10.20
C LYS A 478 -17.68 19.10 9.13
N LEU A 479 -17.09 20.24 9.45
CA LEU A 479 -16.86 21.33 8.51
C LEU A 479 -15.90 20.91 7.38
N LYS A 480 -14.77 20.27 7.71
CA LYS A 480 -13.82 19.77 6.71
C LYS A 480 -14.43 18.70 5.79
N LYS A 481 -15.33 17.85 6.29
CA LYS A 481 -16.08 16.89 5.45
C LYS A 481 -17.02 17.58 4.48
N LYS A 482 -17.72 18.63 4.94
CA LYS A 482 -18.73 19.32 4.14
C LYS A 482 -18.14 20.30 3.14
N TYR A 483 -17.09 21.03 3.52
CA TYR A 483 -16.54 22.15 2.75
C TYR A 483 -15.11 21.93 2.25
N GLY A 484 -14.55 20.72 2.47
CA GLY A 484 -13.20 20.36 2.05
C GLY A 484 -12.14 20.56 3.15
N LYS A 485 -11.02 19.85 3.00
CA LYS A 485 -9.96 19.75 4.03
C LYS A 485 -9.32 21.09 4.40
N ASN A 486 -9.34 22.09 3.51
CA ASN A 486 -8.77 23.42 3.73
C ASN A 486 -9.80 24.45 4.21
N SER A 487 -11.04 24.06 4.53
CA SER A 487 -12.08 24.99 4.99
C SER A 487 -11.83 25.55 6.39
N VAL A 488 -11.08 24.84 7.22
CA VAL A 488 -10.66 25.29 8.55
C VAL A 488 -9.17 25.02 8.71
N LEU A 489 -8.38 26.08 8.90
CA LEU A 489 -6.93 26.05 9.07
C LEU A 489 -6.56 26.71 10.40
N LYS A 490 -5.46 26.27 11.01
CA LYS A 490 -4.83 26.94 12.16
C LYS A 490 -3.79 27.95 11.67
N GLY A 491 -3.47 28.96 12.49
CA GLY A 491 -2.45 29.95 12.14
C GLY A 491 -1.12 29.36 11.70
N MET A 492 -0.67 28.26 12.34
CA MET A 492 0.56 27.56 11.97
C MET A 492 0.57 27.02 10.52
N ASN A 493 -0.59 26.76 9.93
CA ASN A 493 -0.68 26.31 8.53
C ASN A 493 -0.43 27.41 7.49
N LEU A 494 -0.32 28.66 7.95
CA LEU A 494 -0.05 29.86 7.14
C LEU A 494 1.39 30.35 7.34
N GLU A 495 2.18 29.71 8.22
CA GLU A 495 3.57 30.07 8.44
C GLU A 495 4.45 29.68 7.24
N GLU A 496 5.57 30.37 7.09
CA GLU A 496 6.56 30.03 6.05
C GLU A 496 7.13 28.62 6.30
N GLY A 497 7.08 27.78 5.27
CA GLY A 497 7.47 26.38 5.33
C GLY A 497 6.38 25.41 5.77
N ALA A 498 5.16 25.88 6.08
CA ALA A 498 4.01 25.03 6.34
C ALA A 498 3.64 24.18 5.12
N THR A 499 3.20 22.94 5.35
CA THR A 499 2.94 21.96 4.29
C THR A 499 1.50 21.49 4.21
N GLN A 500 0.69 21.76 5.23
CA GLN A 500 -0.64 21.16 5.39
C GLN A 500 -1.61 21.51 4.26
N ILE A 501 -1.61 22.75 3.78
CA ILE A 501 -2.50 23.21 2.70
C ILE A 501 -2.27 22.39 1.43
N GLU A 502 -1.01 22.19 1.05
CA GLU A 502 -0.66 21.40 -0.13
C GLU A 502 -0.87 19.89 0.11
N ARG A 503 -0.64 19.40 1.32
CA ARG A 503 -0.93 18.00 1.69
C ARG A 503 -2.43 17.69 1.63
N ASN A 504 -3.28 18.62 1.99
CA ASN A 504 -4.73 18.46 1.91
C ASN A 504 -5.25 18.31 0.48
N LYS A 505 -4.48 18.78 -0.52
CA LYS A 505 -4.74 18.59 -1.96
C LYS A 505 -4.24 17.23 -2.47
N GLN A 506 -3.81 16.35 -1.60
CA GLN A 506 -3.26 15.05 -1.96
C GLN A 506 -4.09 13.89 -1.40
N ILE A 507 -4.08 12.78 -2.12
CA ILE A 507 -4.60 11.48 -1.68
C ILE A 507 -3.43 10.48 -1.79
N GLY A 508 -3.08 9.81 -0.69
CA GLY A 508 -1.96 8.87 -0.67
C GLY A 508 -0.60 9.48 -1.05
N GLY A 509 -0.43 10.81 -0.82
CA GLY A 509 0.81 11.53 -1.16
C GLY A 509 0.93 11.96 -2.63
N HIS A 510 -0.12 11.81 -3.43
CA HIS A 510 -0.20 12.22 -4.84
C HIS A 510 -1.34 13.24 -5.04
N LYS A 511 -1.30 14.02 -6.12
CA LYS A 511 -2.36 14.99 -6.43
C LYS A 511 -3.74 14.31 -6.49
N ALA A 512 -4.73 14.96 -5.86
CA ALA A 512 -6.11 14.47 -5.80
C ALA A 512 -6.82 14.55 -7.16
#